data_6a2f3613ea22a047a17d10622143e358
#
_entry.id   6a2f3613ea22a047a17d10622143e358
#
_cell.length_a   1.000
_cell.length_b   1.000
_cell.length_c   1.000
_cell.angle_alpha   90.00
_cell.angle_beta   90.00
_cell.angle_gamma   90.00
#
_symmetry.space_group_name_H-M   'P 1'
#
loop_
_entity.id
_entity.type
_entity.pdbx_description
1 polymer ?
#
loop_
_entity_poly.entity_id
_entity_poly.type
_entity_poly.pdbx_seq_one_letter_code
_entity_poly.pdbx_strand_id
1 'polypeptide(L)'
;EEELDNRDGFRWSPDGKNIAYWQSDTRNVGTFYMINNVDSNYSRPIPLPYPKVGTANSSVKVGVIPAAGGKTKWFNVPGDPRNNYIARMDYIPGSDEVMIQQLNRLQNTNTVWVGNSKTMALKNILTDKDEAFLDIHDNIEWLDHATAFTWTSEKDGWLRLYKVSRDGKTMQLITRGNFDVVN
;
A
#
# COMPACT_ATOMS: atom_id res chain seq x y z
N GLU A 1 -4.72 4.65 7.54
CA GLU A 1 -3.37 5.01 8.03
C GLU A 1 -3.03 4.17 9.27
N GLU A 2 -3.77 4.32 10.35
CA GLU A 2 -3.52 3.61 11.60
C GLU A 2 -3.69 2.10 11.47
N GLU A 3 -4.77 1.64 10.87
CA GLU A 3 -5.09 0.23 10.63
C GLU A 3 -4.03 -0.49 9.78
N LEU A 4 -3.45 0.19 8.80
CA LEU A 4 -2.42 -0.35 7.92
C LEU A 4 -0.99 -0.03 8.39
N ASP A 5 -0.82 0.55 9.58
CA ASP A 5 0.46 0.98 10.17
C ASP A 5 1.30 1.88 9.23
N ASN A 6 0.65 2.72 8.46
CA ASN A 6 1.32 3.69 7.59
C ASN A 6 1.81 4.89 8.42
N ARG A 7 3.05 4.84 8.88
CA ARG A 7 3.65 5.84 9.78
C ARG A 7 4.30 7.00 9.04
N ASP A 8 4.61 6.82 7.78
CA ASP A 8 5.14 7.84 6.89
C ASP A 8 4.35 7.89 5.58
N GLY A 9 4.49 8.97 4.84
CA GLY A 9 3.66 9.23 3.65
C GLY A 9 4.45 9.29 2.34
N PHE A 10 5.75 8.96 2.33
CA PHE A 10 6.59 9.15 1.15
C PHE A 10 7.75 8.16 1.05
N ARG A 11 8.31 8.06 -0.17
CA ARG A 11 9.53 7.30 -0.49
C ARG A 11 10.40 8.07 -1.47
N TRP A 12 11.70 8.09 -1.22
CA TRP A 12 12.67 8.64 -2.15
C TRP A 12 12.95 7.68 -3.30
N SER A 13 13.08 8.21 -4.51
CA SER A 13 13.61 7.41 -5.62
C SER A 13 15.07 7.01 -5.35
N PRO A 14 15.54 5.87 -5.88
CA PRO A 14 16.91 5.39 -5.64
C PRO A 14 17.99 6.38 -6.07
N ASP A 15 17.72 7.26 -7.05
CA ASP A 15 18.64 8.30 -7.52
C ASP A 15 18.50 9.64 -6.75
N GLY A 16 17.58 9.73 -5.78
CA GLY A 16 17.31 10.92 -4.97
C GLY A 16 16.65 12.09 -5.72
N LYS A 17 16.17 11.89 -6.96
CA LYS A 17 15.64 12.99 -7.78
C LYS A 17 14.14 13.17 -7.69
N ASN A 18 13.42 12.15 -7.20
CA ASN A 18 11.96 12.15 -7.09
C ASN A 18 11.51 11.64 -5.73
N ILE A 19 10.31 12.03 -5.36
CA ILE A 19 9.61 11.54 -4.16
C ILE A 19 8.27 10.97 -4.62
N ALA A 20 8.02 9.71 -4.32
CA ALA A 20 6.69 9.12 -4.40
C ALA A 20 5.97 9.34 -3.06
N TYR A 21 4.67 9.65 -3.07
CA TYR A 21 3.92 9.91 -1.85
C TYR A 21 2.45 9.56 -1.97
N TRP A 22 1.81 9.28 -0.81
CA TRP A 22 0.36 9.16 -0.69
C TRP A 22 -0.28 10.53 -0.55
N GLN A 23 -1.46 10.68 -1.11
CA GLN A 23 -2.37 11.77 -0.78
C GLN A 23 -3.73 11.18 -0.37
N SER A 24 -4.15 11.50 0.84
CA SER A 24 -5.48 11.18 1.36
C SER A 24 -6.38 12.41 1.34
N ASP A 25 -7.59 12.27 0.81
CA ASP A 25 -8.62 13.31 0.81
C ASP A 25 -9.77 12.90 1.75
N THR A 26 -9.84 13.57 2.89
CA THR A 26 -10.80 13.29 3.97
C THR A 26 -12.07 14.13 3.92
N ARG A 27 -12.27 14.98 2.90
CA ARG A 27 -13.38 15.97 2.86
C ARG A 27 -14.77 15.38 3.03
N ASN A 28 -14.99 14.11 2.67
CA ASN A 28 -16.28 13.43 2.79
C ASN A 28 -16.31 12.39 3.94
N VAL A 29 -15.27 12.36 4.77
CA VAL A 29 -15.21 11.45 5.92
C VAL A 29 -15.93 12.08 7.09
N GLY A 30 -16.75 11.30 7.81
CA GLY A 30 -17.44 11.74 9.01
C GLY A 30 -16.48 12.19 10.10
N THR A 31 -16.88 13.21 10.87
CA THR A 31 -16.08 13.73 11.99
C THR A 31 -16.39 12.94 13.26
N PHE A 32 -15.35 12.43 13.89
CA PHE A 32 -15.38 11.90 15.25
C PHE A 32 -14.77 12.91 16.23
N TYR A 33 -15.33 13.04 17.43
CA TYR A 33 -14.83 13.94 18.46
C TYR A 33 -14.20 13.14 19.60
N MET A 34 -12.91 13.31 19.77
CA MET A 34 -12.22 12.86 20.98
C MET A 34 -12.31 13.95 22.06
N ILE A 35 -12.29 13.53 23.32
CA ILE A 35 -12.28 14.47 24.46
C ILE A 35 -10.85 14.59 24.99
N ASN A 36 -10.31 15.79 24.92
CA ASN A 36 -9.02 16.09 25.55
C ASN A 36 -9.25 16.61 26.98
N ASN A 37 -8.78 15.84 27.96
CA ASN A 37 -8.93 16.12 29.38
C ASN A 37 -7.60 16.51 30.07
N VAL A 38 -6.48 16.60 29.30
CA VAL A 38 -5.14 16.71 29.91
C VAL A 38 -4.47 18.05 29.70
N ASP A 39 -4.81 18.80 28.66
CA ASP A 39 -4.10 20.03 28.29
C ASP A 39 -4.60 21.29 29.03
N SER A 40 -5.75 21.22 29.73
CA SER A 40 -6.33 22.35 30.46
C SER A 40 -7.27 21.88 31.57
N ASN A 41 -7.66 22.80 32.47
CA ASN A 41 -8.63 22.52 33.52
C ASN A 41 -10.02 22.16 33.02
N TYR A 42 -10.37 22.56 31.80
CA TYR A 42 -11.62 22.23 31.16
C TYR A 42 -11.35 21.37 29.93
N SER A 43 -12.13 20.28 29.78
CA SER A 43 -12.07 19.41 28.62
C SER A 43 -12.49 20.15 27.35
N ARG A 44 -11.91 19.74 26.22
CA ARG A 44 -12.26 20.26 24.90
C ARG A 44 -12.40 19.12 23.87
N PRO A 45 -13.33 19.22 22.91
CA PRO A 45 -13.40 18.27 21.82
C PRO A 45 -12.25 18.47 20.82
N ILE A 46 -11.69 17.37 20.33
CA ILE A 46 -10.75 17.33 19.21
C ILE A 46 -11.45 16.66 18.05
N PRO A 47 -11.82 17.41 16.99
CA PRO A 47 -12.42 16.83 15.80
C PRO A 47 -11.36 16.11 14.96
N LEU A 48 -11.67 14.90 14.49
CA LEU A 48 -10.83 14.19 13.53
C LEU A 48 -11.71 13.47 12.48
N PRO A 49 -11.28 13.42 11.23
CA PRO A 49 -11.92 12.58 10.22
C PRO A 49 -11.75 11.11 10.58
N TYR A 50 -12.84 10.39 10.80
CA TYR A 50 -12.81 8.98 11.17
C TYR A 50 -13.95 8.22 10.48
N PRO A 51 -13.65 7.37 9.48
CA PRO A 51 -14.67 6.60 8.81
C PRO A 51 -15.13 5.44 9.68
N LYS A 52 -16.39 5.48 10.12
CA LYS A 52 -17.03 4.32 10.77
C LYS A 52 -17.46 3.29 9.73
N VAL A 53 -17.66 2.05 10.17
CA VAL A 53 -18.16 0.96 9.33
C VAL A 53 -19.39 1.42 8.54
N GLY A 54 -19.41 1.15 7.23
CA GLY A 54 -20.50 1.52 6.33
C GLY A 54 -20.53 2.99 5.89
N THR A 55 -19.61 3.85 6.38
CA THR A 55 -19.53 5.26 5.97
C THR A 55 -18.48 5.51 4.88
N ALA A 56 -18.43 6.73 4.38
CA ALA A 56 -17.47 7.12 3.35
C ALA A 56 -16.03 7.06 3.85
N ASN A 57 -15.14 6.45 3.08
CA ASN A 57 -13.71 6.41 3.33
C ASN A 57 -13.00 7.65 2.76
N SER A 58 -11.76 7.87 3.19
CA SER A 58 -10.84 8.79 2.51
C SER A 58 -10.58 8.32 1.07
N SER A 59 -10.48 9.25 0.14
CA SER A 59 -9.93 8.93 -1.17
C SER A 59 -8.41 8.93 -1.10
N VAL A 60 -7.77 7.88 -1.59
CA VAL A 60 -6.31 7.76 -1.58
C VAL A 60 -5.75 7.65 -2.99
N LYS A 61 -4.61 8.27 -3.23
CA LYS A 61 -3.87 8.19 -4.50
C LYS A 61 -2.37 8.30 -4.28
N VAL A 62 -1.62 7.82 -5.26
CA VAL A 62 -0.15 7.86 -5.27
C VAL A 62 0.33 8.82 -6.34
N GLY A 63 1.21 9.72 -5.96
CA GLY A 63 1.84 10.69 -6.85
C GLY A 63 3.35 10.66 -6.78
N VAL A 64 3.99 11.20 -7.81
CA VAL A 64 5.45 11.41 -7.87
C VAL A 64 5.72 12.86 -8.17
N ILE A 65 6.60 13.48 -7.38
CA ILE A 65 7.04 14.86 -7.53
C ILE A 65 8.57 14.91 -7.62
N PRO A 66 9.16 15.79 -8.47
CA PRO A 66 10.60 16.01 -8.44
C PRO A 66 11.07 16.55 -7.09
N ALA A 67 12.19 16.08 -6.56
CA ALA A 67 12.77 16.53 -5.29
C ALA A 67 13.11 18.05 -5.29
N ALA A 68 13.40 18.62 -6.47
CA ALA A 68 13.60 20.05 -6.66
C ALA A 68 12.29 20.87 -6.71
N GLY A 69 11.14 20.22 -6.50
CA GLY A 69 9.80 20.83 -6.62
C GLY A 69 9.26 20.77 -8.04
N GLY A 70 7.99 21.20 -8.19
CA GLY A 70 7.30 21.19 -9.47
C GLY A 70 5.91 20.57 -9.39
N LYS A 71 5.41 20.10 -10.53
CA LYS A 71 4.07 19.49 -10.59
C LYS A 71 4.14 17.99 -10.29
N THR A 72 3.26 17.54 -9.41
CA THR A 72 3.04 16.10 -9.17
C THR A 72 2.41 15.44 -10.38
N LYS A 73 2.93 14.28 -10.73
CA LYS A 73 2.31 13.34 -11.65
C LYS A 73 1.63 12.25 -10.83
N TRP A 74 0.41 11.85 -11.23
CA TRP A 74 -0.40 10.89 -10.48
C TRP A 74 -0.50 9.56 -11.21
N PHE A 75 -0.35 8.46 -10.49
CA PHE A 75 -0.75 7.16 -10.99
C PHE A 75 -2.27 7.05 -11.04
N ASN A 76 -2.79 6.53 -12.15
CA ASN A 76 -4.22 6.22 -12.27
C ASN A 76 -4.46 4.78 -11.81
N VAL A 77 -4.39 4.57 -10.48
CA VAL A 77 -4.67 3.27 -9.88
C VAL A 77 -6.14 2.92 -10.13
N PRO A 78 -6.45 1.75 -10.72
CA PRO A 78 -7.81 1.39 -11.07
C PRO A 78 -8.76 1.27 -9.87
N GLY A 79 -10.04 1.52 -10.12
CA GLY A 79 -11.11 1.42 -9.12
C GLY A 79 -11.49 2.77 -8.51
N ASP A 80 -12.50 2.77 -7.64
CA ASP A 80 -12.91 3.94 -6.88
C ASP A 80 -11.91 4.17 -5.73
N PRO A 81 -11.22 5.32 -5.68
CA PRO A 81 -10.22 5.59 -4.64
C PRO A 81 -10.79 5.67 -3.21
N ARG A 82 -12.13 5.68 -3.04
CA ARG A 82 -12.80 5.57 -1.73
C ARG A 82 -13.19 4.15 -1.36
N ASN A 83 -13.12 3.21 -2.30
CA ASN A 83 -13.44 1.79 -2.09
C ASN A 83 -12.20 0.89 -2.19
N ASN A 84 -11.03 1.47 -2.03
CA ASN A 84 -9.76 0.77 -1.90
C ASN A 84 -8.83 1.47 -0.92
N TYR A 85 -7.77 0.78 -0.56
CA TYR A 85 -6.66 1.30 0.25
C TYR A 85 -5.36 1.14 -0.54
N ILE A 86 -4.46 2.09 -0.42
CA ILE A 86 -3.07 1.90 -0.82
C ILE A 86 -2.30 1.50 0.44
N ALA A 87 -2.14 0.20 0.63
CA ALA A 87 -1.57 -0.35 1.85
C ALA A 87 -0.07 -0.11 1.94
N ARG A 88 0.64 -0.29 0.82
CA ARG A 88 2.09 -0.07 0.73
C ARG A 88 2.46 0.55 -0.60
N MET A 89 3.56 1.28 -0.57
CA MET A 89 4.19 1.85 -1.75
C MET A 89 5.69 1.94 -1.50
N ASP A 90 6.50 1.48 -2.44
CA ASP A 90 7.95 1.68 -2.38
C ASP A 90 8.57 1.70 -3.78
N TYR A 91 9.75 2.33 -3.91
CA TYR A 91 10.53 2.23 -5.14
C TYR A 91 11.17 0.85 -5.26
N ILE A 92 11.16 0.33 -6.47
CA ILE A 92 11.91 -0.90 -6.79
C ILE A 92 13.40 -0.55 -6.85
N PRO A 93 14.27 -1.27 -6.12
CA PRO A 93 15.70 -0.98 -6.07
C PRO A 93 16.32 -0.82 -7.44
N GLY A 94 17.12 0.24 -7.62
CA GLY A 94 17.86 0.53 -8.85
C GLY A 94 16.99 0.88 -10.06
N SER A 95 15.71 1.26 -9.86
CA SER A 95 14.82 1.60 -10.96
C SER A 95 13.94 2.83 -10.68
N ASP A 96 13.32 3.37 -11.75
CA ASP A 96 12.31 4.45 -11.66
C ASP A 96 10.90 3.91 -11.47
N GLU A 97 10.75 2.65 -11.08
CA GLU A 97 9.44 2.03 -10.90
C GLU A 97 9.05 1.97 -9.43
N VAL A 98 7.76 2.14 -9.20
CA VAL A 98 7.13 2.12 -7.87
C VAL A 98 6.23 0.90 -7.80
N MET A 99 6.44 0.05 -6.80
CA MET A 99 5.51 -1.00 -6.42
C MET A 99 4.42 -0.39 -5.55
N ILE A 100 3.16 -0.72 -5.84
CA ILE A 100 1.99 -0.25 -5.09
C ILE A 100 1.13 -1.46 -4.73
N GLN A 101 0.82 -1.64 -3.45
CA GLN A 101 -0.13 -2.64 -2.97
C GLN A 101 -1.48 -1.97 -2.72
N GLN A 102 -2.49 -2.41 -3.48
CA GLN A 102 -3.86 -1.95 -3.40
C GLN A 102 -4.77 -3.03 -2.82
N LEU A 103 -5.34 -2.78 -1.65
CA LEU A 103 -6.42 -3.59 -1.08
C LEU A 103 -7.77 -3.08 -1.54
N ASN A 104 -8.71 -3.98 -1.80
CA ASN A 104 -10.11 -3.60 -1.89
C ASN A 104 -10.65 -3.26 -0.48
N ARG A 105 -11.83 -2.64 -0.41
CA ARG A 105 -12.43 -2.23 0.88
C ARG A 105 -12.75 -3.39 1.82
N LEU A 106 -13.02 -4.57 1.29
CA LEU A 106 -13.24 -5.78 2.09
C LEU A 106 -11.95 -6.40 2.62
N GLN A 107 -10.79 -5.91 2.18
CA GLN A 107 -9.47 -6.40 2.56
C GLN A 107 -9.28 -7.91 2.30
N ASN A 108 -9.88 -8.41 1.24
CA ASN A 108 -9.77 -9.79 0.81
C ASN A 108 -9.19 -9.95 -0.61
N THR A 109 -8.72 -8.85 -1.18
CA THR A 109 -8.01 -8.84 -2.47
C THR A 109 -6.90 -7.79 -2.40
N ASN A 110 -5.65 -8.23 -2.53
CA ASN A 110 -4.48 -7.37 -2.65
C ASN A 110 -3.98 -7.42 -4.09
N THR A 111 -4.01 -6.28 -4.78
CA THR A 111 -3.50 -6.13 -6.15
C THR A 111 -2.19 -5.37 -6.12
N VAL A 112 -1.13 -6.00 -6.64
CA VAL A 112 0.20 -5.41 -6.71
C VAL A 112 0.43 -4.83 -8.09
N TRP A 113 0.68 -3.53 -8.12
CA TRP A 113 0.98 -2.76 -9.32
C TRP A 113 2.45 -2.40 -9.37
N VAL A 114 3.02 -2.40 -10.56
CA VAL A 114 4.31 -1.73 -10.85
C VAL A 114 4.02 -0.55 -11.74
N GLY A 115 4.37 0.64 -11.25
CA GLY A 115 4.15 1.93 -11.90
C GLY A 115 5.46 2.57 -12.33
N ASN A 116 5.57 2.97 -13.60
CA ASN A 116 6.71 3.73 -14.09
C ASN A 116 6.56 5.21 -13.70
N SER A 117 7.46 5.76 -12.88
CA SER A 117 7.38 7.13 -12.35
C SER A 117 7.55 8.24 -13.39
N LYS A 118 8.02 7.93 -14.59
CA LYS A 118 8.16 8.89 -15.69
C LYS A 118 6.91 8.97 -16.56
N THR A 119 6.35 7.81 -16.92
CA THR A 119 5.21 7.70 -17.83
C THR A 119 3.86 7.61 -17.12
N MET A 120 3.85 7.30 -15.83
CA MET A 120 2.67 6.97 -15.00
C MET A 120 1.91 5.71 -15.47
N ALA A 121 2.49 4.92 -16.35
CA ALA A 121 1.91 3.64 -16.75
C ALA A 121 1.96 2.65 -15.59
N LEU A 122 0.86 1.93 -15.39
CA LEU A 122 0.72 0.89 -14.37
C LEU A 122 0.58 -0.48 -15.03
N LYS A 123 1.19 -1.48 -14.42
CA LYS A 123 1.04 -2.89 -14.78
C LYS A 123 0.69 -3.69 -13.54
N ASN A 124 -0.38 -4.48 -13.58
CA ASN A 124 -0.63 -5.50 -12.56
C ASN A 124 0.38 -6.62 -12.72
N ILE A 125 1.05 -7.00 -11.62
CA ILE A 125 2.04 -8.08 -11.58
C ILE A 125 1.62 -9.24 -10.69
N LEU A 126 0.71 -8.99 -9.72
CA LEU A 126 0.20 -10.01 -8.82
C LEU A 126 -1.19 -9.60 -8.34
N THR A 127 -2.06 -10.56 -8.13
CA THR A 127 -3.30 -10.40 -7.37
C THR A 127 -3.43 -11.57 -6.42
N ASP A 128 -3.37 -11.27 -5.13
CA ASP A 128 -3.60 -12.22 -4.06
C ASP A 128 -5.04 -12.08 -3.54
N LYS A 129 -5.67 -13.20 -3.22
CA LYS A 129 -7.06 -13.23 -2.77
C LYS A 129 -7.26 -14.29 -1.71
N ASP A 130 -8.09 -13.96 -0.75
CA ASP A 130 -8.65 -14.88 0.21
C ASP A 130 -10.17 -14.73 0.26
N GLU A 131 -10.91 -15.75 0.68
CA GLU A 131 -12.38 -15.67 0.81
C GLU A 131 -12.81 -14.85 2.02
N ALA A 132 -11.95 -14.75 3.04
CA ALA A 132 -12.22 -14.05 4.28
C ALA A 132 -11.46 -12.73 4.36
N PHE A 133 -10.14 -12.75 4.56
CA PHE A 133 -9.32 -11.59 4.87
C PHE A 133 -7.87 -11.81 4.44
N LEU A 134 -7.18 -10.73 4.06
CA LEU A 134 -5.74 -10.71 3.76
C LEU A 134 -5.02 -9.75 4.69
N ASP A 135 -4.03 -10.24 5.40
CA ASP A 135 -3.04 -9.39 6.07
C ASP A 135 -2.07 -8.78 5.05
N ILE A 136 -1.63 -7.56 5.35
CA ILE A 136 -0.55 -6.92 4.59
C ILE A 136 0.78 -7.32 5.18
N HIS A 137 1.64 -7.88 4.34
CA HIS A 137 2.99 -8.28 4.70
C HIS A 137 4.01 -7.25 4.20
N ASP A 138 4.94 -6.89 5.08
CA ASP A 138 6.04 -5.96 4.79
C ASP A 138 7.32 -6.68 4.34
N ASN A 139 7.29 -8.02 4.29
CA ASN A 139 8.45 -8.89 4.05
C ASN A 139 8.76 -9.04 2.56
N ILE A 140 8.73 -7.95 1.81
CA ILE A 140 9.10 -7.96 0.39
C ILE A 140 10.59 -7.71 0.28
N GLU A 141 11.33 -8.76 -0.09
CA GLU A 141 12.75 -8.66 -0.42
C GLU A 141 12.94 -8.80 -1.93
N TRP A 142 13.65 -7.84 -2.50
CA TRP A 142 14.01 -7.89 -3.92
C TRP A 142 15.22 -8.78 -4.13
N LEU A 143 15.09 -9.73 -5.04
CA LEU A 143 16.07 -10.76 -5.38
C LEU A 143 16.67 -10.52 -6.76
N ASP A 144 17.88 -11.07 -6.98
CA ASP A 144 18.50 -11.15 -8.31
C ASP A 144 18.51 -9.81 -9.04
N HIS A 145 19.05 -8.74 -8.40
CA HIS A 145 19.07 -7.39 -8.96
C HIS A 145 17.66 -6.87 -9.32
N ALA A 146 16.69 -7.13 -8.45
CA ALA A 146 15.29 -6.74 -8.60
C ALA A 146 14.57 -7.34 -9.83
N THR A 147 14.97 -8.53 -10.27
CA THR A 147 14.24 -9.29 -11.28
C THR A 147 13.15 -10.19 -10.71
N ALA A 148 13.18 -10.43 -9.38
CA ALA A 148 12.17 -11.15 -8.64
C ALA A 148 12.04 -10.55 -7.23
N PHE A 149 10.99 -10.95 -6.51
CA PHE A 149 10.77 -10.56 -5.12
C PHE A 149 10.14 -11.70 -4.32
N THR A 150 10.25 -11.62 -3.00
CA THR A 150 9.56 -12.52 -2.08
C THR A 150 8.11 -12.08 -1.88
N TRP A 151 7.21 -13.04 -1.74
CA TRP A 151 5.81 -12.82 -1.40
C TRP A 151 5.31 -13.89 -0.45
N THR A 152 4.60 -13.49 0.60
CA THR A 152 3.89 -14.43 1.48
C THR A 152 2.42 -14.49 1.11
N SER A 153 1.82 -15.67 1.12
CA SER A 153 0.40 -15.87 0.81
C SER A 153 -0.14 -17.13 1.48
N GLU A 154 -1.38 -17.07 1.92
CA GLU A 154 -2.12 -18.20 2.52
C GLU A 154 -2.97 -18.97 1.49
N LYS A 155 -2.84 -18.67 0.20
CA LYS A 155 -3.66 -19.24 -0.87
C LYS A 155 -3.73 -20.79 -0.91
N ASP A 156 -2.77 -21.46 -0.28
CA ASP A 156 -2.69 -22.92 -0.16
C ASP A 156 -3.11 -23.42 1.24
N GLY A 157 -3.75 -22.58 2.05
CA GLY A 157 -4.21 -22.90 3.41
C GLY A 157 -3.13 -22.81 4.50
N TRP A 158 -1.91 -22.36 4.16
CA TRP A 158 -0.80 -22.09 5.05
C TRP A 158 -0.10 -20.81 4.61
N LEU A 159 0.39 -19.99 5.54
CA LEU A 159 1.22 -18.85 5.19
C LEU A 159 2.56 -19.31 4.63
N ARG A 160 2.76 -19.18 3.33
CA ARG A 160 3.91 -19.67 2.59
C ARG A 160 4.69 -18.59 1.91
N LEU A 161 5.99 -18.81 1.76
CA LEU A 161 6.88 -17.92 1.02
C LEU A 161 6.97 -18.37 -0.44
N TYR A 162 6.81 -17.39 -1.32
CA TYR A 162 6.94 -17.54 -2.77
C TYR A 162 8.02 -16.60 -3.32
N LYS A 163 8.66 -17.01 -4.41
CA LYS A 163 9.44 -16.14 -5.28
C LYS A 163 8.57 -15.76 -6.49
N VAL A 164 8.38 -14.47 -6.70
CA VAL A 164 7.57 -13.92 -7.80
C VAL A 164 8.48 -13.16 -8.75
N SER A 165 8.37 -13.39 -10.06
CA SER A 165 9.10 -12.59 -11.04
C SER A 165 8.55 -11.17 -11.09
N ARG A 166 9.41 -10.16 -11.31
CA ARG A 166 9.02 -8.73 -11.39
C ARG A 166 7.95 -8.46 -12.43
N ASP A 167 7.89 -9.24 -13.49
CA ASP A 167 6.87 -9.10 -14.52
C ASP A 167 5.55 -9.83 -14.21
N GLY A 168 5.49 -10.55 -13.08
CA GLY A 168 4.33 -11.28 -12.58
C GLY A 168 4.02 -12.58 -13.32
N LYS A 169 4.90 -13.04 -14.22
CA LYS A 169 4.62 -14.25 -15.03
C LYS A 169 4.86 -15.56 -14.29
N THR A 170 5.72 -15.55 -13.29
CA THR A 170 6.05 -16.76 -12.51
C THR A 170 5.90 -16.49 -11.03
N MET A 171 5.33 -17.47 -10.32
CA MET A 171 5.23 -17.52 -8.87
C MET A 171 5.63 -18.92 -8.43
N GLN A 172 6.75 -19.04 -7.75
CA GLN A 172 7.34 -20.31 -7.34
C GLN A 172 7.25 -20.46 -5.83
N LEU A 173 6.64 -21.53 -5.35
CA LEU A 173 6.64 -21.90 -3.93
C LEU A 173 8.06 -22.25 -3.46
N ILE A 174 8.53 -21.54 -2.41
CA ILE A 174 9.82 -21.80 -1.77
C ILE A 174 9.66 -22.72 -0.57
N THR A 175 8.79 -22.38 0.38
CA THR A 175 8.56 -23.19 1.58
C THR A 175 7.51 -24.27 1.32
N ARG A 176 7.87 -25.53 1.57
CA ARG A 176 6.99 -26.67 1.36
C ARG A 176 6.75 -27.35 2.71
N GLY A 177 5.52 -27.82 2.93
CA GLY A 177 5.15 -28.52 4.17
C GLY A 177 3.85 -27.97 4.76
N ASN A 178 3.36 -28.57 5.84
CA ASN A 178 2.12 -28.16 6.52
C ASN A 178 2.49 -27.31 7.74
N PHE A 179 2.95 -26.10 7.49
CA PHE A 179 3.31 -25.12 8.52
C PHE A 179 3.28 -23.70 7.94
N ASP A 180 3.09 -22.73 8.82
CA ASP A 180 3.18 -21.32 8.48
C ASP A 180 4.61 -20.82 8.57
N VAL A 181 4.97 -19.91 7.66
CA VAL A 181 6.21 -19.13 7.76
C VAL A 181 5.94 -17.98 8.72
N VAL A 182 6.72 -17.89 9.77
CA VAL A 182 6.71 -16.76 10.72
C VAL A 182 7.98 -15.93 10.56
N ASN A 183 7.89 -14.65 10.90
CA ASN A 183 9.05 -13.72 10.87
C ASN A 183 10.05 -14.02 11.96
#